data_6e483a5991103c58cf6f0488aca5fe12
#
_entry.id   6e483a5991103c58cf6f0488aca5fe12
#
_cell.length_a   1.000
_cell.length_b   1.000
_cell.length_c   1.000
_cell.angle_alpha   90.00
_cell.angle_beta   90.00
_cell.angle_gamma   90.00
#
_symmetry.space_group_name_H-M   'P 1'
#
loop_
_entity.id
_entity.type
_entity.pdbx_description
1 polymer ?
#
loop_
_entity_poly.entity_id
_entity_poly.type
_entity_poly.pdbx_seq_one_letter_code
_entity_poly.pdbx_strand_id
1 'polypeptide(L)'
;MEVFKKLNIEFDYPQLRKDVVSTFESIRDEAYGTENFSVSTRNQCLTVSKQDSDNWLDGVAGKTIHNKTRELNHLTAQLDETNEIVDETSFIYPIKQIHGTYLEQFITSFTDVYRWRISVLPPRTTLSIHKDGSPMMATFNNMSAILDWRLHFPITTNNRCFLVNWPDNFMGANETGQEVPIQMAHFKAGSSYLLNTSKTHCATNYSDKERIHLIASVSDITKVS
;
A
#
# COMPACT_ATOMS: atom_id res chain seq x y z
N MET A 1 -10.23 13.07 -15.43
CA MET A 1 -8.88 13.09 -14.80
C MET A 1 -8.35 11.67 -14.87
N GLU A 2 -7.13 11.49 -15.32
CA GLU A 2 -6.50 10.17 -15.43
C GLU A 2 -6.35 9.55 -14.05
N VAL A 3 -6.74 8.30 -13.88
CA VAL A 3 -6.77 7.63 -12.57
C VAL A 3 -5.40 7.08 -12.19
N PHE A 4 -4.63 6.69 -13.18
CA PHE A 4 -3.24 6.29 -13.03
C PHE A 4 -2.40 6.87 -14.17
N LYS A 5 -1.15 7.18 -13.87
CA LYS A 5 -0.17 7.70 -14.82
C LYS A 5 1.13 6.92 -14.69
N LYS A 6 1.71 6.52 -15.81
CA LYS A 6 3.08 6.01 -15.81
C LYS A 6 4.03 7.19 -15.69
N LEU A 7 5.02 7.07 -14.80
CA LEU A 7 6.07 8.07 -14.57
C LEU A 7 7.38 7.66 -15.24
N ASN A 8 8.30 8.62 -15.37
CA ASN A 8 9.64 8.39 -15.90
C ASN A 8 10.70 8.61 -14.81
N ILE A 9 10.58 7.87 -13.71
CA ILE A 9 11.55 7.90 -12.61
C ILE A 9 12.62 6.84 -12.89
N GLU A 10 13.87 7.27 -12.99
CA GLU A 10 15.02 6.40 -13.18
C GLU A 10 15.49 5.83 -11.84
N PHE A 11 15.77 4.53 -11.78
CA PHE A 11 16.29 3.84 -10.60
C PHE A 11 16.96 2.52 -10.96
N ASP A 12 17.86 2.05 -10.10
CA ASP A 12 18.47 0.73 -10.22
C ASP A 12 17.45 -0.36 -9.80
N TYR A 13 16.65 -0.80 -10.79
CA TYR A 13 15.62 -1.79 -10.55
C TYR A 13 16.17 -3.13 -9.99
N PRO A 14 17.24 -3.74 -10.53
CA PRO A 14 17.83 -4.94 -9.96
C PRO A 14 18.17 -4.82 -8.48
N GLN A 15 18.82 -3.71 -8.09
CA GLN A 15 19.21 -3.48 -6.71
C GLN A 15 17.99 -3.21 -5.82
N LEU A 16 17.07 -2.34 -6.26
CA LEU A 16 15.83 -2.08 -5.52
C LEU A 16 15.01 -3.37 -5.30
N ARG A 17 14.89 -4.19 -6.35
CA ARG A 17 14.19 -5.47 -6.24
C ARG A 17 14.83 -6.39 -5.21
N LYS A 18 16.15 -6.52 -5.24
CA LYS A 18 16.90 -7.33 -4.27
C LYS A 18 16.62 -6.87 -2.84
N ASP A 19 16.75 -5.57 -2.58
CA ASP A 19 16.59 -5.03 -1.24
C ASP A 19 15.15 -5.14 -0.73
N VAL A 20 14.16 -4.85 -1.59
CA VAL A 20 12.74 -4.97 -1.20
C VAL A 20 12.37 -6.41 -0.87
N VAL A 21 12.79 -7.38 -1.69
CA VAL A 21 12.48 -8.80 -1.45
C VAL A 21 13.17 -9.30 -0.18
N SER A 22 14.46 -9.01 0.01
CA SER A 22 15.18 -9.45 1.21
C SER A 22 14.63 -8.80 2.48
N THR A 23 14.25 -7.52 2.42
CA THR A 23 13.60 -6.83 3.54
C THR A 23 12.27 -7.49 3.88
N PHE A 24 11.43 -7.73 2.88
CA PHE A 24 10.16 -8.41 3.09
C PHE A 24 10.33 -9.78 3.77
N GLU A 25 11.23 -10.60 3.27
CA GLU A 25 11.51 -11.93 3.83
C GLU A 25 12.01 -11.87 5.26
N SER A 26 12.82 -10.85 5.61
CA SER A 26 13.42 -10.72 6.93
C SER A 26 12.46 -10.20 8.00
N ILE A 27 11.47 -9.37 7.64
CA ILE A 27 10.63 -8.67 8.63
C ILE A 27 9.16 -9.14 8.65
N ARG A 28 8.76 -9.92 7.67
CA ARG A 28 7.38 -10.39 7.51
C ARG A 28 6.82 -11.08 8.75
N ASP A 29 7.59 -12.00 9.32
CA ASP A 29 7.15 -12.82 10.44
C ASP A 29 7.06 -12.00 11.74
N GLU A 30 7.96 -11.04 11.93
CA GLU A 30 7.88 -10.09 13.04
C GLU A 30 6.64 -9.19 12.90
N ALA A 31 6.35 -8.71 11.69
CA ALA A 31 5.24 -7.81 11.43
C ALA A 31 3.87 -8.47 11.59
N TYR A 32 3.71 -9.70 11.15
CA TYR A 32 2.41 -10.38 11.11
C TYR A 32 2.27 -11.54 12.12
N GLY A 33 3.36 -11.96 12.75
CA GLY A 33 3.39 -13.12 13.66
C GLY A 33 3.37 -14.45 12.89
N THR A 34 3.95 -15.47 13.51
CA THR A 34 4.11 -16.80 12.89
C THR A 34 2.90 -17.72 13.10
N GLU A 35 2.11 -17.48 14.13
CA GLU A 35 1.22 -18.54 14.66
C GLU A 35 -0.23 -18.51 14.19
N ASN A 36 -0.72 -17.44 13.55
CA ASN A 36 -2.16 -17.32 13.28
C ASN A 36 -2.55 -16.63 11.99
N PHE A 37 -1.61 -16.33 11.13
CA PHE A 37 -1.91 -15.86 9.80
C PHE A 37 -1.50 -16.91 8.79
N SER A 38 -2.49 -17.45 8.11
CA SER A 38 -2.23 -17.96 6.78
C SER A 38 -1.77 -16.76 5.94
N VAL A 39 -0.50 -16.43 6.12
CA VAL A 39 0.21 -15.32 5.44
C VAL A 39 0.03 -15.41 3.93
N SER A 40 -0.28 -16.62 3.44
CA SER A 40 -0.48 -16.95 2.04
C SER A 40 -1.80 -16.45 1.44
N THR A 41 -2.76 -15.99 2.23
CA THR A 41 -4.12 -15.71 1.72
C THR A 41 -4.58 -14.27 1.88
N ARG A 42 -3.80 -13.37 2.49
CA ARG A 42 -4.20 -11.98 2.73
C ARG A 42 -3.18 -10.98 2.18
N ASN A 43 -3.68 -9.86 1.71
CA ASN A 43 -2.83 -8.73 1.37
C ASN A 43 -2.02 -8.30 2.59
N GLN A 44 -0.71 -8.13 2.40
CA GLN A 44 0.23 -7.67 3.42
C GLN A 44 0.77 -6.31 3.03
N CYS A 45 0.94 -5.44 3.99
CA CYS A 45 1.48 -4.11 3.76
C CYS A 45 2.46 -3.77 4.89
N LEU A 46 3.74 -4.07 4.66
CA LEU A 46 4.83 -3.85 5.59
C LEU A 46 5.40 -2.45 5.43
N THR A 47 5.45 -1.68 6.50
CA THR A 47 6.11 -0.39 6.44
C THR A 47 7.63 -0.51 6.32
N VAL A 48 8.24 0.37 5.55
CA VAL A 48 9.70 0.59 5.49
C VAL A 48 10.06 2.02 5.88
N SER A 49 9.07 2.84 6.20
CA SER A 49 9.25 4.13 6.88
C SER A 49 8.34 4.22 8.09
N LYS A 50 8.80 4.82 9.16
CA LYS A 50 8.14 4.96 10.46
C LYS A 50 8.03 6.42 10.86
N GLN A 51 7.25 6.67 11.90
CA GLN A 51 7.26 7.94 12.62
C GLN A 51 8.56 8.09 13.44
N ASP A 52 8.72 9.22 14.09
CA ASP A 52 9.76 9.43 15.09
C ASP A 52 9.41 8.68 16.38
N SER A 53 9.51 7.36 16.31
CA SER A 53 9.25 6.43 17.42
C SER A 53 10.17 5.22 17.32
N ASP A 54 10.36 4.51 18.43
CA ASP A 54 11.11 3.27 18.44
C ASP A 54 10.33 2.08 17.88
N ASN A 55 9.01 2.22 17.76
CA ASN A 55 8.14 1.18 17.24
C ASN A 55 7.99 1.27 15.71
N TRP A 56 8.84 0.55 14.99
CA TRP A 56 8.78 0.51 13.53
C TRP A 56 7.49 -0.12 12.95
N LEU A 57 6.71 -0.81 13.79
CA LEU A 57 5.48 -1.47 13.38
C LEU A 57 4.26 -0.55 13.31
N ASP A 58 4.38 0.69 13.74
CA ASP A 58 3.26 1.67 13.76
C ASP A 58 2.64 1.91 12.38
N GLY A 59 3.45 1.83 11.33
CA GLY A 59 3.00 2.01 9.95
C GLY A 59 2.48 0.74 9.26
N VAL A 60 2.49 -0.41 9.92
CA VAL A 60 2.04 -1.67 9.33
C VAL A 60 0.52 -1.68 9.26
N ALA A 61 -0.03 -1.72 8.04
CA ALA A 61 -1.47 -1.73 7.84
C ALA A 61 -2.14 -2.93 8.52
N GLY A 62 -3.19 -2.65 9.28
CA GLY A 62 -3.99 -3.65 9.97
C GLY A 62 -3.39 -4.22 11.25
N LYS A 63 -2.16 -3.85 11.65
CA LYS A 63 -1.57 -4.40 12.87
C LYS A 63 -2.22 -3.87 14.14
N THR A 64 -2.50 -2.59 14.21
CA THR A 64 -3.20 -1.98 15.35
C THR A 64 -4.55 -2.65 15.61
N ILE A 65 -5.22 -3.06 14.53
CA ILE A 65 -6.49 -3.76 14.58
C ILE A 65 -6.30 -5.22 14.99
N HIS A 66 -5.26 -5.88 14.50
CA HIS A 66 -5.04 -7.30 14.74
C HIS A 66 -4.62 -7.63 16.17
N ASN A 67 -3.89 -6.77 16.83
CA ASN A 67 -3.48 -7.02 18.22
C ASN A 67 -4.66 -7.00 19.21
N LYS A 68 -5.79 -6.35 18.85
CA LYS A 68 -6.96 -6.21 19.73
C LYS A 68 -8.21 -6.94 19.26
N THR A 69 -8.31 -7.29 17.99
CA THR A 69 -9.56 -7.77 17.39
C THR A 69 -9.43 -9.09 16.66
N ARG A 70 -8.61 -10.01 17.15
CA ARG A 70 -8.65 -11.40 16.65
C ARG A 70 -10.05 -12.01 16.66
N GLU A 71 -10.96 -11.45 17.47
CA GLU A 71 -12.32 -11.94 17.69
C GLU A 71 -13.43 -11.05 17.13
N LEU A 72 -13.11 -9.84 16.63
CA LEU A 72 -14.15 -8.89 16.22
C LEU A 72 -14.18 -8.69 14.70
N ASN A 73 -15.38 -8.77 14.17
CA ASN A 73 -15.71 -8.38 12.82
C ASN A 73 -15.15 -6.99 12.51
N HIS A 74 -14.61 -6.81 11.32
CA HIS A 74 -13.99 -5.58 10.81
C HIS A 74 -14.82 -4.29 10.95
N LEU A 75 -16.07 -4.40 11.32
CA LEU A 75 -17.02 -3.28 11.46
C LEU A 75 -17.08 -2.71 12.89
N THR A 76 -16.48 -3.35 13.87
CA THR A 76 -16.58 -2.93 15.29
C THR A 76 -15.23 -2.68 15.93
N ALA A 77 -14.16 -2.44 15.17
CA ALA A 77 -12.92 -2.00 15.73
C ALA A 77 -13.15 -0.66 16.47
N GLN A 78 -13.41 -0.76 17.75
CA GLN A 78 -13.39 0.42 18.62
C GLN A 78 -11.97 0.97 18.58
N LEU A 79 -11.86 2.24 18.26
CA LEU A 79 -10.63 2.98 18.46
C LEU A 79 -10.26 2.81 19.93
N ASP A 80 -9.06 2.36 20.18
CA ASP A 80 -8.52 2.40 21.53
C ASP A 80 -8.39 3.87 21.90
N GLU A 81 -8.92 4.25 23.05
CA GLU A 81 -8.86 5.61 23.57
C GLU A 81 -7.42 6.14 23.74
N THR A 82 -6.45 5.25 23.69
CA THR A 82 -5.02 5.55 23.79
C THR A 82 -4.30 5.73 22.44
N ASN A 83 -4.97 5.46 21.32
CA ASN A 83 -4.34 5.55 20.00
C ASN A 83 -4.41 7.00 19.51
N GLU A 84 -3.28 7.67 19.47
CA GLU A 84 -3.15 8.96 18.79
C GLU A 84 -3.49 8.79 17.31
N ILE A 85 -4.31 9.71 16.80
CA ILE A 85 -4.58 9.80 15.35
C ILE A 85 -3.32 10.35 14.69
N VAL A 86 -2.79 9.62 13.74
CA VAL A 86 -1.52 9.93 13.12
C VAL A 86 -1.72 10.51 11.72
N ASP A 87 -0.94 11.52 11.38
CA ASP A 87 -0.85 12.05 10.04
C ASP A 87 0.03 11.12 9.16
N GLU A 88 -0.44 10.80 7.95
CA GLU A 88 0.30 9.96 7.01
C GLU A 88 1.67 10.56 6.64
N THR A 89 1.79 11.90 6.67
CA THR A 89 3.04 12.62 6.38
C THR A 89 4.10 12.52 7.47
N SER A 90 3.76 11.98 8.65
CA SER A 90 4.72 11.76 9.72
C SER A 90 5.62 10.53 9.53
N PHE A 91 5.29 9.64 8.58
CA PHE A 91 6.05 8.41 8.31
C PHE A 91 7.20 8.67 7.33
N ILE A 92 8.26 9.30 7.80
CA ILE A 92 9.41 9.75 6.98
C ILE A 92 10.72 9.04 7.32
N TYR A 93 10.85 8.44 8.50
CA TYR A 93 12.10 7.84 8.95
C TYR A 93 12.22 6.40 8.45
N PRO A 94 13.31 6.03 7.77
CA PRO A 94 13.55 4.63 7.41
C PRO A 94 13.58 3.72 8.64
N ILE A 95 13.04 2.51 8.52
CA ILE A 95 13.19 1.50 9.58
C ILE A 95 14.63 1.01 9.62
N LYS A 96 15.12 0.59 10.80
CA LYS A 96 16.52 0.14 11.00
C LYS A 96 16.91 -1.04 10.10
N GLN A 97 15.93 -1.88 9.71
CA GLN A 97 16.16 -3.08 8.91
C GLN A 97 16.59 -2.78 7.45
N ILE A 98 16.44 -1.54 7.00
CA ILE A 98 16.88 -1.14 5.66
C ILE A 98 18.11 -0.21 5.69
N HIS A 99 18.68 0.11 6.86
CA HIS A 99 19.83 1.01 6.96
C HIS A 99 21.02 0.48 6.14
N GLY A 100 21.67 1.37 5.41
CA GLY A 100 22.83 1.07 4.55
C GLY A 100 22.48 0.38 3.22
N THR A 101 21.19 0.16 2.93
CA THR A 101 20.75 -0.45 1.66
C THR A 101 20.45 0.60 0.59
N TYR A 102 20.37 0.16 -0.66
CA TYR A 102 19.86 1.01 -1.74
C TYR A 102 18.39 1.39 -1.54
N LEU A 103 17.59 0.52 -0.92
CA LEU A 103 16.20 0.84 -0.58
C LEU A 103 16.11 2.06 0.34
N GLU A 104 16.97 2.18 1.35
CA GLU A 104 17.03 3.38 2.20
C GLU A 104 17.36 4.62 1.36
N GLN A 105 18.45 4.57 0.58
CA GLN A 105 18.87 5.68 -0.29
C GLN A 105 17.75 6.08 -1.26
N PHE A 106 17.07 5.10 -1.83
CA PHE A 106 15.98 5.30 -2.76
C PHE A 106 14.80 6.03 -2.12
N ILE A 107 14.27 5.54 -1.00
CA ILE A 107 13.09 6.17 -0.39
C ILE A 107 13.39 7.56 0.20
N THR A 108 14.61 7.78 0.69
CA THR A 108 15.02 9.10 1.23
C THR A 108 15.36 10.13 0.16
N SER A 109 15.50 9.72 -1.11
CA SER A 109 15.72 10.65 -2.23
C SER A 109 14.46 11.42 -2.64
N PHE A 110 13.29 11.02 -2.16
CA PHE A 110 12.02 11.68 -2.49
C PHE A 110 11.63 12.70 -1.44
N THR A 111 11.18 13.86 -1.91
CA THR A 111 10.48 14.86 -1.10
C THR A 111 8.97 14.74 -1.31
N ASP A 112 8.15 15.07 -0.30
CA ASP A 112 6.68 15.01 -0.37
C ASP A 112 6.12 13.60 -0.67
N VAL A 113 6.91 12.56 -0.35
CA VAL A 113 6.54 11.16 -0.46
C VAL A 113 6.74 10.49 0.90
N TYR A 114 5.70 9.88 1.41
CA TYR A 114 5.58 9.44 2.80
C TYR A 114 5.10 8.01 2.91
N ARG A 115 5.24 7.42 4.09
CA ARG A 115 4.65 6.13 4.43
C ARG A 115 4.97 5.05 3.40
N TRP A 116 6.27 4.85 3.16
CA TRP A 116 6.75 3.82 2.26
C TRP A 116 6.46 2.42 2.80
N ARG A 117 5.91 1.55 1.96
CA ARG A 117 5.47 0.21 2.33
C ARG A 117 5.76 -0.80 1.23
N ILE A 118 6.05 -2.03 1.65
CA ILE A 118 6.08 -3.19 0.76
C ILE A 118 4.68 -3.80 0.78
N SER A 119 3.96 -3.68 -0.33
CA SER A 119 2.62 -4.23 -0.51
C SER A 119 2.71 -5.55 -1.25
N VAL A 120 2.27 -6.62 -0.60
CA VAL A 120 2.29 -7.97 -1.14
C VAL A 120 0.89 -8.49 -1.30
N LEU A 121 0.54 -8.87 -2.52
CA LEU A 121 -0.72 -9.52 -2.83
C LEU A 121 -0.44 -11.00 -3.16
N PRO A 122 -0.88 -11.92 -2.28
CA PRO A 122 -0.64 -13.34 -2.45
C PRO A 122 -1.19 -13.91 -3.75
N PRO A 123 -0.79 -15.12 -4.15
CA PRO A 123 -1.35 -15.82 -5.30
C PRO A 123 -2.88 -15.94 -5.21
N ARG A 124 -3.56 -15.81 -6.33
CA ARG A 124 -5.01 -16.01 -6.48
C ARG A 124 -5.85 -15.17 -5.52
N THR A 125 -5.39 -13.96 -5.22
CA THR A 125 -6.00 -13.05 -4.26
C THR A 125 -6.46 -11.77 -4.93
N THR A 126 -7.58 -11.25 -4.45
CA THR A 126 -8.09 -9.92 -4.83
C THR A 126 -8.22 -9.06 -3.56
N LEU A 127 -7.65 -7.87 -3.60
CA LEU A 127 -7.94 -6.85 -2.61
C LEU A 127 -9.38 -6.37 -2.82
N SER A 128 -10.15 -6.25 -1.74
CA SER A 128 -11.54 -5.80 -1.84
C SER A 128 -11.64 -4.42 -2.49
N ILE A 129 -12.76 -4.17 -3.14
CA ILE A 129 -13.07 -2.87 -3.74
C ILE A 129 -13.20 -1.82 -2.64
N HIS A 130 -12.43 -0.72 -2.73
CA HIS A 130 -12.39 0.33 -1.70
C HIS A 130 -11.90 1.67 -2.28
N LYS A 131 -11.91 2.69 -1.41
CA LYS A 131 -11.25 3.99 -1.58
C LYS A 131 -10.37 4.22 -0.36
N ASP A 132 -9.12 4.61 -0.55
CA ASP A 132 -8.21 4.88 0.57
C ASP A 132 -8.63 6.12 1.37
N GLY A 133 -9.00 7.19 0.69
CA GLY A 133 -9.32 8.48 1.30
C GLY A 133 -10.71 8.58 1.96
N SER A 134 -11.41 7.46 2.17
CA SER A 134 -12.70 7.52 2.87
C SER A 134 -12.51 7.74 4.38
N PRO A 135 -13.43 8.47 5.06
CA PRO A 135 -13.36 8.62 6.51
C PRO A 135 -13.31 7.28 7.26
N MET A 136 -14.00 6.27 6.75
CA MET A 136 -13.98 4.92 7.29
C MET A 136 -12.57 4.29 7.21
N MET A 137 -11.86 4.49 6.10
CA MET A 137 -10.50 3.97 5.94
C MET A 137 -9.49 4.75 6.78
N ALA A 138 -9.66 6.05 6.94
CA ALA A 138 -8.85 6.87 7.85
C ALA A 138 -9.01 6.38 9.30
N THR A 139 -10.24 6.19 9.76
CA THR A 139 -10.54 5.61 11.08
C THR A 139 -9.97 4.21 11.23
N PHE A 140 -10.15 3.35 10.23
CA PHE A 140 -9.64 1.98 10.25
C PHE A 140 -8.11 1.91 10.37
N ASN A 141 -7.40 2.85 9.77
CA ASN A 141 -5.93 2.95 9.86
C ASN A 141 -5.46 3.84 11.01
N ASN A 142 -6.37 4.36 11.82
CA ASN A 142 -6.07 5.32 12.89
C ASN A 142 -5.31 6.56 12.38
N MET A 143 -5.79 7.15 11.29
CA MET A 143 -5.17 8.30 10.64
C MET A 143 -6.12 9.49 10.55
N SER A 144 -5.60 10.70 10.74
CA SER A 144 -6.35 11.95 10.59
C SER A 144 -6.77 12.21 9.15
N ALA A 145 -5.91 11.83 8.22
CA ALA A 145 -6.15 11.89 6.78
C ALA A 145 -5.35 10.82 6.04
N ILE A 146 -5.83 10.43 4.88
CA ILE A 146 -5.11 9.57 3.95
C ILE A 146 -4.95 10.35 2.65
N LEU A 147 -3.72 10.43 2.17
CA LEU A 147 -3.40 11.13 0.92
C LEU A 147 -4.01 10.40 -0.28
N ASP A 148 -4.50 11.18 -1.24
CA ASP A 148 -5.25 10.68 -2.40
C ASP A 148 -4.40 9.93 -3.42
N TRP A 149 -3.10 10.14 -3.41
CA TRP A 149 -2.22 9.60 -4.43
C TRP A 149 -1.21 8.62 -3.86
N ARG A 150 -0.99 7.54 -4.62
CA ARG A 150 0.02 6.51 -4.31
C ARG A 150 1.02 6.40 -5.45
N LEU A 151 2.29 6.46 -5.06
CA LEU A 151 3.40 6.12 -5.93
C LEU A 151 3.64 4.61 -5.85
N HIS A 152 3.76 3.96 -7.00
CA HIS A 152 3.96 2.52 -7.12
C HIS A 152 5.22 2.20 -7.90
N PHE A 153 6.06 1.34 -7.33
CA PHE A 153 7.18 0.69 -7.99
C PHE A 153 6.94 -0.83 -7.96
N PRO A 154 6.43 -1.42 -9.06
CA PRO A 154 6.24 -2.85 -9.14
C PRO A 154 7.58 -3.59 -9.10
N ILE A 155 7.75 -4.43 -8.08
CA ILE A 155 8.98 -5.18 -7.79
C ILE A 155 8.88 -6.60 -8.36
N THR A 156 7.78 -7.28 -8.07
CA THR A 156 7.46 -8.59 -8.65
C THR A 156 6.02 -8.56 -9.11
N THR A 157 5.82 -8.80 -10.41
CA THR A 157 4.49 -8.80 -11.02
C THR A 157 4.50 -9.64 -12.30
N ASN A 158 3.34 -9.91 -12.86
CA ASN A 158 3.17 -10.62 -14.13
C ASN A 158 1.87 -10.20 -14.81
N ASN A 159 1.66 -10.63 -16.04
CA ASN A 159 0.51 -10.25 -16.87
C ASN A 159 -0.87 -10.71 -16.35
N ARG A 160 -0.93 -11.42 -15.23
CA ARG A 160 -2.17 -11.83 -14.55
C ARG A 160 -2.44 -11.00 -13.29
N CYS A 161 -1.64 -9.93 -13.06
CA CYS A 161 -1.82 -8.98 -11.97
C CYS A 161 -2.35 -7.67 -12.53
N PHE A 162 -3.49 -7.22 -12.02
CA PHE A 162 -4.15 -6.01 -12.50
C PHE A 162 -4.52 -5.08 -11.35
N LEU A 163 -4.47 -3.80 -11.64
CA LEU A 163 -5.22 -2.77 -10.93
C LEU A 163 -6.51 -2.51 -11.70
N VAL A 164 -7.61 -2.48 -10.98
CA VAL A 164 -8.94 -2.16 -11.53
C VAL A 164 -9.43 -0.89 -10.85
N ASN A 165 -9.90 0.06 -11.62
CA ASN A 165 -10.36 1.34 -11.13
C ASN A 165 -11.69 1.77 -11.77
N TRP A 166 -12.50 2.44 -10.98
CA TRP A 166 -13.76 3.05 -11.39
C TRP A 166 -13.65 4.57 -11.28
N PRO A 167 -13.39 5.29 -12.40
CA PRO A 167 -13.10 6.73 -12.38
C PRO A 167 -14.18 7.60 -11.73
N ASP A 168 -15.43 7.20 -11.85
CA ASP A 168 -16.59 7.98 -11.40
C ASP A 168 -17.07 7.63 -9.99
N ASN A 169 -16.20 7.01 -9.18
CA ASN A 169 -16.50 6.66 -7.79
C ASN A 169 -17.64 5.64 -7.62
N PHE A 170 -17.87 4.84 -8.60
CA PHE A 170 -18.97 3.92 -8.61
C PHE A 170 -18.75 2.71 -7.69
N MET A 171 -19.76 2.43 -6.87
CA MET A 171 -19.91 1.21 -6.08
C MET A 171 -21.29 0.60 -6.40
N GLY A 172 -21.45 -0.03 -7.56
CA GLY A 172 -22.71 -0.65 -7.99
C GLY A 172 -23.29 -0.06 -9.30
N ALA A 173 -24.36 -0.58 -9.84
CA ALA A 173 -25.05 0.03 -10.98
C ALA A 173 -25.55 1.42 -10.59
N ASN A 174 -25.29 2.44 -11.42
CA ASN A 174 -25.91 3.72 -11.20
C ASN A 174 -27.45 3.53 -11.32
N GLU A 175 -28.20 4.43 -10.72
CA GLU A 175 -29.67 4.38 -10.72
C GLU A 175 -30.26 4.41 -12.15
N THR A 176 -29.44 4.75 -13.13
CA THR A 176 -29.82 4.84 -14.56
C THR A 176 -29.48 3.58 -15.36
N GLY A 177 -28.82 2.59 -14.77
CA GLY A 177 -28.38 1.36 -15.45
C GLY A 177 -27.27 1.58 -16.49
N GLN A 178 -26.60 2.76 -16.49
CA GLN A 178 -25.48 2.99 -17.40
C GLN A 178 -24.25 2.18 -16.98
N GLU A 179 -23.58 1.58 -17.94
CA GLU A 179 -22.29 0.94 -17.72
C GLU A 179 -21.25 1.99 -17.29
N VAL A 180 -20.62 1.75 -16.16
CA VAL A 180 -19.51 2.58 -15.70
C VAL A 180 -18.21 2.08 -16.33
N PRO A 181 -17.46 2.93 -17.03
CA PRO A 181 -16.21 2.51 -17.66
C PRO A 181 -15.19 2.09 -16.59
N ILE A 182 -14.83 0.81 -16.60
CA ILE A 182 -13.78 0.24 -15.75
C ILE A 182 -12.45 0.42 -16.46
N GLN A 183 -11.46 0.92 -15.75
CA GLN A 183 -10.09 0.97 -16.24
C GLN A 183 -9.28 -0.16 -15.60
N MET A 184 -8.62 -0.95 -16.42
CA MET A 184 -7.72 -2.00 -15.96
C MET A 184 -6.30 -1.72 -16.43
N ALA A 185 -5.35 -1.85 -15.54
CA ALA A 185 -3.94 -1.66 -15.85
C ALA A 185 -3.07 -2.76 -15.25
N HIS A 186 -2.11 -3.23 -16.04
CA HIS A 186 -1.00 -4.02 -15.55
C HIS A 186 0.21 -3.11 -15.33
N PHE A 187 0.65 -3.01 -14.09
CA PHE A 187 1.85 -2.25 -13.73
C PHE A 187 3.09 -3.12 -13.92
N LYS A 188 3.92 -2.78 -14.90
CA LYS A 188 5.11 -3.55 -15.28
C LYS A 188 6.24 -3.37 -14.26
N ALA A 189 6.90 -4.45 -13.90
CA ALA A 189 8.10 -4.44 -13.07
C ALA A 189 9.19 -3.52 -13.67
N GLY A 190 9.92 -2.82 -12.82
CA GLY A 190 10.95 -1.86 -13.23
C GLY A 190 10.42 -0.56 -13.84
N SER A 191 9.14 -0.27 -13.67
CA SER A 191 8.52 1.02 -14.02
C SER A 191 7.94 1.68 -12.78
N SER A 192 7.59 2.96 -12.88
CA SER A 192 6.95 3.73 -11.82
C SER A 192 5.57 4.22 -12.28
N TYR A 193 4.63 4.27 -11.35
CA TYR A 193 3.25 4.69 -11.61
C TYR A 193 2.71 5.53 -10.48
N LEU A 194 1.87 6.48 -10.81
CA LEU A 194 1.07 7.25 -9.86
C LEU A 194 -0.39 6.80 -9.99
N LEU A 195 -1.02 6.53 -8.85
CA LEU A 195 -2.41 6.06 -8.75
C LEU A 195 -3.21 7.00 -7.87
N ASN A 196 -4.37 7.43 -8.34
CA ASN A 196 -5.34 8.15 -7.52
C ASN A 196 -6.21 7.15 -6.74
N THR A 197 -5.94 7.01 -5.45
CA THR A 197 -6.63 6.08 -4.55
C THR A 197 -7.90 6.67 -3.90
N SER A 198 -8.19 7.96 -4.12
CA SER A 198 -9.49 8.54 -3.77
C SER A 198 -10.61 8.03 -4.69
N LYS A 199 -10.27 7.43 -5.81
CA LYS A 199 -11.20 6.75 -6.70
C LYS A 199 -11.39 5.29 -6.26
N THR A 200 -12.58 4.76 -6.49
CA THR A 200 -12.88 3.35 -6.21
C THR A 200 -11.94 2.44 -7.00
N HIS A 201 -11.25 1.54 -6.31
CA HIS A 201 -10.28 0.66 -6.93
C HIS A 201 -10.18 -0.69 -6.22
N CYS A 202 -9.57 -1.65 -6.89
CA CYS A 202 -9.08 -2.88 -6.31
C CYS A 202 -7.83 -3.36 -7.04
N ALA A 203 -7.13 -4.32 -6.46
CA ALA A 203 -5.99 -4.98 -7.07
C ALA A 203 -6.21 -6.50 -7.08
N THR A 204 -5.85 -7.14 -8.16
CA THR A 204 -6.01 -8.59 -8.31
C THR A 204 -4.70 -9.25 -8.68
N ASN A 205 -4.52 -10.47 -8.21
CA ASN A 205 -3.43 -11.35 -8.57
C ASN A 205 -3.99 -12.74 -8.92
N TYR A 206 -4.20 -13.00 -10.19
CA TYR A 206 -4.68 -14.29 -10.69
C TYR A 206 -3.55 -15.28 -11.01
N SER A 207 -2.32 -14.97 -10.60
CA SER A 207 -1.17 -15.84 -10.82
C SER A 207 -0.91 -16.77 -9.64
N ASP A 208 0.03 -17.68 -9.81
CA ASP A 208 0.52 -18.62 -8.80
C ASP A 208 1.73 -18.08 -8.01
N LYS A 209 2.09 -16.80 -8.21
CA LYS A 209 3.22 -16.13 -7.55
C LYS A 209 2.75 -14.87 -6.86
N GLU A 210 3.43 -14.47 -5.79
CA GLU A 210 3.19 -13.21 -5.12
C GLU A 210 3.43 -12.01 -6.05
N ARG A 211 2.59 -11.00 -5.90
CA ARG A 211 2.80 -9.68 -6.47
C ARG A 211 3.34 -8.76 -5.38
N ILE A 212 4.51 -8.18 -5.60
CA ILE A 212 5.18 -7.28 -4.65
C ILE A 212 5.34 -5.91 -5.30
N HIS A 213 4.82 -4.88 -4.65
CA HIS A 213 5.04 -3.48 -5.01
C HIS A 213 5.66 -2.73 -3.83
N LEU A 214 6.62 -1.86 -4.08
CA LEU A 214 6.97 -0.78 -3.17
C LEU A 214 6.00 0.37 -3.45
N ILE A 215 5.31 0.84 -2.42
CA ILE A 215 4.28 1.89 -2.54
C ILE A 215 4.53 2.99 -1.51
N ALA A 216 4.12 4.21 -1.84
CA ALA A 216 4.17 5.34 -0.93
C ALA A 216 3.02 6.31 -1.16
N SER A 217 2.73 7.13 -0.17
CA SER A 217 1.75 8.21 -0.24
C SER A 217 2.40 9.49 -0.75
N VAL A 218 1.70 10.25 -1.58
CA VAL A 218 2.22 11.47 -2.20
C VAL A 218 1.33 12.65 -1.86
N SER A 219 1.90 13.72 -1.31
CA SER A 219 1.17 14.95 -1.02
C SER A 219 1.19 15.95 -2.19
N ASP A 220 2.26 15.99 -2.95
CA ASP A 220 2.41 16.87 -4.11
C ASP A 220 2.85 16.08 -5.35
N ILE A 221 1.89 15.80 -6.25
CA ILE A 221 2.13 15.02 -7.45
C ILE A 221 3.04 15.73 -8.48
N THR A 222 3.21 17.05 -8.38
CA THR A 222 4.05 17.81 -9.31
C THR A 222 5.54 17.54 -9.08
N LYS A 223 5.90 17.07 -7.89
CA LYS A 223 7.28 16.77 -7.50
C LYS A 223 7.72 15.35 -7.83
N VAL A 224 6.80 14.49 -8.24
CA VAL A 224 7.08 13.08 -8.60
C VAL A 224 6.80 12.77 -10.08
N SER A 225 6.44 13.79 -10.86
CA SER A 225 6.07 13.65 -12.29
C SER A 225 7.24 13.94 -13.22
#